data_5bf125e3d0c97a756e74c8b6de89a85b
#
_entry.id   5bf125e3d0c97a756e74c8b6de89a85b
#
_cell.length_a   1.000
_cell.length_b   1.000
_cell.length_c   1.000
_cell.angle_alpha   90.00
_cell.angle_beta   90.00
_cell.angle_gamma   90.00
#
_symmetry.space_group_name_H-M   'P 1'
#
loop_
_entity.id
_entity.type
_entity.pdbx_description
1 polymer ?
#
loop_
_entity_poly.entity_id
_entity_poly.type
_entity_poly.pdbx_seq_one_letter_code
_entity_poly.pdbx_strand_id
1 'polypeptide(L)'
;LFRSQVQVDGEIFEAPIVINAAGVYADEIHNMICEEKIRIVPRRGEYRLMDKNCGDLVNSTIFQQPSKMGKGILVTPTVHGNLLVGPTAEDIPDKQDVDTTAEGLAKVLNLGSNSVDALDGRQTITSFAGLRAHLVHEDPAEKSDFLIEEAAGHPGFIDVAGIESPGLTSAPAIGEYVAQIVENIYPAERKADFVDTRKGIPSMALATEEEREALIRENPAFANVICRCELVTEGEILSAIHRL
;
A
#
# COMPACT_ATOMS: atom_id res chain seq x y z
N LEU A 1 18.41 -2.37 29.80
CA LEU A 1 17.70 -2.10 28.53
C LEU A 1 18.15 -3.13 27.51
N PHE A 2 17.23 -3.94 27.04
CA PHE A 2 17.49 -4.83 25.90
C PHE A 2 17.76 -3.94 24.68
N ARG A 3 18.76 -4.29 23.88
CA ARG A 3 19.06 -3.64 22.61
C ARG A 3 19.09 -4.70 21.54
N SER A 4 18.25 -4.53 20.54
CA SER A 4 18.29 -5.34 19.33
C SER A 4 19.37 -4.79 18.39
N GLN A 5 20.05 -5.69 17.70
CA GLN A 5 20.99 -5.36 16.62
C GLN A 5 20.38 -5.80 15.29
N VAL A 6 20.30 -4.86 14.35
CA VAL A 6 19.87 -5.12 12.98
C VAL A 6 21.06 -4.90 12.05
N GLN A 7 21.47 -5.93 11.34
CA GLN A 7 22.56 -5.83 10.38
C GLN A 7 22.01 -5.71 8.95
N VAL A 8 22.41 -4.67 8.24
CA VAL A 8 22.03 -4.39 6.86
C VAL A 8 23.28 -4.04 6.07
N ASP A 9 23.58 -4.75 5.00
CA ASP A 9 24.71 -4.49 4.09
C ASP A 9 26.08 -4.29 4.80
N GLY A 10 26.27 -4.99 5.92
CA GLY A 10 27.48 -4.92 6.73
C GLY A 10 27.50 -3.82 7.80
N GLU A 11 26.51 -2.95 7.83
CA GLU A 11 26.30 -1.98 8.90
C GLU A 11 25.43 -2.56 10.01
N ILE A 12 25.71 -2.18 11.25
CA ILE A 12 24.97 -2.62 12.44
C ILE A 12 24.26 -1.43 13.06
N PHE A 13 22.94 -1.57 13.18
CA PHE A 13 22.06 -0.61 13.86
C PHE A 13 21.65 -1.20 15.20
N GLU A 14 21.79 -0.41 16.26
CA GLU A 14 21.32 -0.77 17.61
C GLU A 14 20.10 0.07 17.99
N ALA A 15 19.03 -0.59 18.39
CA ALA A 15 17.82 0.06 18.82
C ALA A 15 17.18 -0.66 20.03
N PRO A 16 16.51 0.07 20.94
CA PRO A 16 15.75 -0.56 22.02
C PRO A 16 14.49 -1.25 21.51
N ILE A 17 13.96 -0.81 20.36
CA ILE A 17 12.76 -1.36 19.72
C ILE A 17 13.04 -1.57 18.23
N VAL A 18 12.59 -2.70 17.71
CA VAL A 18 12.56 -3.03 16.28
C VAL A 18 11.11 -3.35 15.90
N ILE A 19 10.60 -2.69 14.86
CA ILE A 19 9.27 -2.94 14.32
C ILE A 19 9.41 -3.66 12.97
N ASN A 20 8.93 -4.89 12.90
CA ASN A 20 8.91 -5.70 11.71
C ASN A 20 7.64 -5.41 10.89
N ALA A 21 7.71 -4.49 9.96
CA ALA A 21 6.62 -4.16 9.03
C ALA A 21 7.00 -4.48 7.58
N ALA A 22 7.68 -5.62 7.35
CA ALA A 22 8.30 -5.98 6.09
C ALA A 22 7.34 -6.60 5.04
N GLY A 23 6.02 -6.49 5.22
CA GLY A 23 5.02 -6.95 4.27
C GLY A 23 5.15 -8.45 3.99
N VAL A 24 5.32 -8.85 2.72
CA VAL A 24 5.43 -10.26 2.35
C VAL A 24 6.68 -10.96 2.90
N TYR A 25 7.65 -10.22 3.41
CA TYR A 25 8.88 -10.74 4.02
C TYR A 25 8.87 -10.71 5.55
N ALA A 26 7.79 -10.31 6.19
CA ALA A 26 7.74 -10.17 7.64
C ALA A 26 7.93 -11.51 8.37
N ASP A 27 7.51 -12.62 7.79
CA ASP A 27 7.75 -13.96 8.32
C ASP A 27 9.23 -14.36 8.31
N GLU A 28 9.99 -13.94 7.31
CA GLU A 28 11.42 -14.22 7.24
C GLU A 28 12.17 -13.53 8.39
N ILE A 29 11.84 -12.26 8.65
CA ILE A 29 12.43 -11.49 9.74
C ILE A 29 12.00 -12.05 11.10
N HIS A 30 10.71 -12.31 11.31
CA HIS A 30 10.17 -12.94 12.52
C HIS A 30 10.88 -14.27 12.79
N ASN A 31 11.01 -15.09 11.76
CA ASN A 31 11.57 -16.44 11.85
C ASN A 31 13.09 -16.46 12.10
N MET A 32 13.79 -15.33 11.96
CA MET A 32 15.21 -15.23 12.35
C MET A 32 15.41 -15.32 13.86
N ILE A 33 14.46 -14.83 14.64
CA ILE A 33 14.62 -14.65 16.10
C ILE A 33 13.61 -15.45 16.92
N CYS A 34 12.37 -15.58 16.50
CA CYS A 34 11.31 -16.25 17.26
C CYS A 34 11.40 -17.79 17.08
N GLU A 35 11.10 -18.53 18.15
CA GLU A 35 11.02 -20.02 18.11
C GLU A 35 9.74 -20.47 17.41
N GLU A 36 8.62 -19.87 17.77
CA GLU A 36 7.35 -20.07 17.08
C GLU A 36 7.41 -19.41 15.70
N LYS A 37 7.16 -20.20 14.66
CA LYS A 37 7.33 -19.73 13.29
C LYS A 37 5.99 -19.29 12.70
N ILE A 38 6.02 -18.19 11.96
CA ILE A 38 4.89 -17.74 11.16
C ILE A 38 5.18 -17.96 9.68
N ARG A 39 4.15 -18.00 8.86
CA ARG A 39 4.26 -18.17 7.42
C ARG A 39 3.39 -17.17 6.68
N ILE A 40 4.00 -16.43 5.77
CA ILE A 40 3.30 -15.52 4.86
C ILE A 40 3.38 -16.09 3.44
N VAL A 41 2.21 -16.26 2.84
CA VAL A 41 2.07 -16.66 1.44
C VAL A 41 1.69 -15.43 0.63
N PRO A 42 2.48 -15.04 -0.39
CA PRO A 42 2.11 -13.92 -1.23
C PRO A 42 0.84 -14.24 -2.02
N ARG A 43 -0.19 -13.42 -1.83
CA ARG A 43 -1.46 -13.53 -2.56
C ARG A 43 -1.53 -12.47 -3.63
N ARG A 44 -1.29 -12.90 -4.88
CA ARG A 44 -1.27 -12.01 -6.04
C ARG A 44 -2.66 -11.53 -6.39
N GLY A 45 -2.76 -10.22 -6.64
CA GLY A 45 -3.95 -9.56 -7.15
C GLY A 45 -3.64 -8.83 -8.45
N GLU A 46 -4.20 -9.31 -9.55
CA GLU A 46 -4.00 -8.71 -10.87
C GLU A 46 -5.16 -7.77 -11.20
N TYR A 47 -4.85 -6.66 -11.88
CA TYR A 47 -5.79 -5.60 -12.23
C TYR A 47 -5.69 -5.23 -13.71
N ARG A 48 -6.81 -4.77 -14.26
CA ARG A 48 -6.88 -4.02 -15.52
C ARG A 48 -7.27 -2.58 -15.21
N LEU A 49 -6.48 -1.63 -15.73
CA LEU A 49 -6.86 -0.23 -15.79
C LEU A 49 -7.47 0.03 -17.17
N MET A 50 -8.73 0.46 -17.17
CA MET A 50 -9.46 0.75 -18.38
C MET A 50 -9.34 2.23 -18.76
N ASP A 51 -9.52 2.53 -20.03
CA ASP A 51 -9.52 3.90 -20.56
C ASP A 51 -10.60 4.77 -19.92
N LYS A 52 -10.44 6.09 -19.98
CA LYS A 52 -11.42 7.09 -19.49
C LYS A 52 -12.79 6.97 -20.15
N ASN A 53 -12.85 6.43 -21.37
CA ASN A 53 -14.13 6.14 -22.05
C ASN A 53 -15.00 5.14 -21.27
N CYS A 54 -14.42 4.39 -20.33
CA CYS A 54 -15.13 3.49 -19.42
C CYS A 54 -15.42 4.12 -18.05
N GLY A 55 -14.93 5.33 -17.78
CA GLY A 55 -14.97 5.94 -16.45
C GLY A 55 -16.37 6.14 -15.88
N ASP A 56 -17.33 6.43 -16.74
CA ASP A 56 -18.72 6.70 -16.37
C ASP A 56 -19.61 5.44 -16.35
N LEU A 57 -19.05 4.23 -16.58
CA LEU A 57 -19.83 3.00 -16.51
C LEU A 57 -20.38 2.72 -15.12
N VAL A 58 -19.68 3.18 -14.06
CA VAL A 58 -20.14 3.09 -12.67
C VAL A 58 -19.78 4.35 -11.90
N ASN A 59 -20.63 4.75 -10.95
CA ASN A 59 -20.40 5.93 -10.11
C ASN A 59 -19.82 5.58 -8.72
N SER A 60 -19.74 4.29 -8.39
CA SER A 60 -19.26 3.78 -7.12
C SER A 60 -18.60 2.43 -7.33
N THR A 61 -17.79 1.99 -6.37
CA THR A 61 -17.21 0.64 -6.41
C THR A 61 -18.32 -0.40 -6.35
N ILE A 62 -18.36 -1.27 -7.36
CA ILE A 62 -19.28 -2.42 -7.42
C ILE A 62 -18.57 -3.65 -6.86
N PHE A 63 -19.17 -4.26 -5.86
CA PHE A 63 -18.74 -5.52 -5.26
C PHE A 63 -19.65 -6.65 -5.72
N GLN A 64 -19.06 -7.81 -6.00
CA GLN A 64 -19.81 -9.05 -6.08
C GLN A 64 -20.15 -9.54 -4.69
N GLN A 65 -21.18 -10.40 -4.58
CA GLN A 65 -21.50 -11.03 -3.32
C GLN A 65 -20.29 -11.86 -2.84
N PRO A 66 -19.84 -11.70 -1.58
CA PRO A 66 -18.67 -12.41 -1.09
C PRO A 66 -18.84 -13.93 -1.20
N SER A 67 -17.80 -14.61 -1.63
CA SER A 67 -17.68 -16.06 -1.66
C SER A 67 -16.65 -16.53 -0.64
N LYS A 68 -16.42 -17.85 -0.56
CA LYS A 68 -15.31 -18.41 0.25
C LYS A 68 -13.93 -17.88 -0.18
N MET A 69 -13.80 -17.40 -1.41
CA MET A 69 -12.56 -16.81 -1.97
C MET A 69 -12.48 -15.28 -1.77
N GLY A 70 -13.34 -14.69 -0.94
CA GLY A 70 -13.36 -13.27 -0.64
C GLY A 70 -14.36 -12.45 -1.47
N LYS A 71 -14.07 -11.15 -1.65
CA LYS A 71 -14.99 -10.15 -2.21
C LYS A 71 -15.20 -10.24 -3.72
N GLY A 72 -14.50 -11.13 -4.41
CA GLY A 72 -14.53 -11.23 -5.87
C GLY A 72 -13.82 -10.08 -6.60
N ILE A 73 -14.12 -9.95 -7.89
CA ILE A 73 -13.59 -8.86 -8.72
C ILE A 73 -14.42 -7.60 -8.50
N LEU A 74 -13.75 -6.50 -8.21
CA LEU A 74 -14.35 -5.19 -8.05
C LEU A 74 -14.29 -4.42 -9.37
N VAL A 75 -15.27 -3.56 -9.59
CA VAL A 75 -15.26 -2.55 -10.66
C VAL A 75 -15.34 -1.19 -9.98
N THR A 76 -14.29 -0.40 -10.11
CA THR A 76 -14.08 0.82 -9.30
C THR A 76 -13.74 2.01 -10.17
N PRO A 77 -14.49 3.13 -10.11
CA PRO A 77 -14.09 4.36 -10.77
C PRO A 77 -12.86 4.95 -10.07
N THR A 78 -11.93 5.51 -10.85
CA THR A 78 -10.73 6.13 -10.32
C THR A 78 -10.91 7.65 -10.23
N VAL A 79 -10.10 8.30 -9.39
CA VAL A 79 -10.11 9.78 -9.24
C VAL A 79 -9.68 10.52 -10.51
N HIS A 80 -9.04 9.82 -11.46
CA HIS A 80 -8.60 10.39 -12.73
C HIS A 80 -9.57 10.11 -13.89
N GLY A 81 -10.75 9.54 -13.61
CA GLY A 81 -11.78 9.25 -14.59
C GLY A 81 -11.57 7.95 -15.38
N ASN A 82 -10.66 7.09 -14.97
CA ASN A 82 -10.49 5.74 -15.48
C ASN A 82 -11.37 4.75 -14.70
N LEU A 83 -11.43 3.52 -15.17
CA LEU A 83 -12.08 2.42 -14.46
C LEU A 83 -11.04 1.35 -14.11
N LEU A 84 -11.02 0.90 -12.86
CA LEU A 84 -10.15 -0.16 -12.37
C LEU A 84 -10.97 -1.42 -12.16
N VAL A 85 -10.52 -2.54 -12.75
CA VAL A 85 -11.17 -3.85 -12.62
C VAL A 85 -10.20 -4.84 -11.99
N GLY A 86 -10.59 -5.50 -10.93
CA GLY A 86 -9.75 -6.40 -10.14
C GLY A 86 -10.06 -6.28 -8.64
N PRO A 87 -9.25 -6.92 -7.80
CA PRO A 87 -8.13 -7.81 -8.13
C PRO A 87 -8.55 -9.29 -8.29
N THR A 88 -7.66 -10.09 -8.84
CA THR A 88 -7.67 -11.52 -8.60
C THR A 88 -7.22 -11.85 -7.16
N ALA A 89 -7.31 -13.12 -6.76
CA ALA A 89 -6.74 -13.63 -5.52
C ALA A 89 -6.16 -15.01 -5.81
N GLU A 90 -4.83 -15.08 -5.87
CA GLU A 90 -4.10 -16.30 -6.17
C GLU A 90 -2.87 -16.39 -5.27
N ASP A 91 -2.77 -17.47 -4.52
CA ASP A 91 -1.61 -17.73 -3.69
C ASP A 91 -0.48 -18.27 -4.57
N ILE A 92 0.68 -17.60 -4.52
CA ILE A 92 1.85 -17.93 -5.34
C ILE A 92 3.07 -18.19 -4.46
N PRO A 93 4.06 -18.95 -4.93
CA PRO A 93 5.23 -19.28 -4.12
C PRO A 93 6.28 -18.15 -4.08
N ASP A 94 6.34 -17.31 -5.10
CA ASP A 94 7.40 -16.31 -5.23
C ASP A 94 6.93 -14.95 -4.71
N LYS A 95 7.65 -14.44 -3.69
CA LYS A 95 7.42 -13.15 -3.08
C LYS A 95 7.85 -11.95 -3.94
N GLN A 96 8.45 -12.19 -5.08
CA GLN A 96 8.89 -11.15 -6.03
C GLN A 96 8.07 -11.12 -7.31
N ASP A 97 7.25 -12.15 -7.57
CA ASP A 97 6.44 -12.23 -8.79
C ASP A 97 5.24 -11.27 -8.73
N VAL A 98 5.44 -10.10 -9.31
CA VAL A 98 4.41 -9.06 -9.53
C VAL A 98 3.96 -9.00 -10.99
N ASP A 99 4.26 -10.01 -11.78
CA ASP A 99 3.83 -10.07 -13.17
C ASP A 99 2.35 -10.39 -13.30
N THR A 100 1.75 -9.91 -14.37
CA THR A 100 0.38 -10.28 -14.73
C THR A 100 0.39 -11.48 -15.67
N THR A 101 -0.66 -12.31 -15.59
CA THR A 101 -0.83 -13.49 -16.41
C THR A 101 -2.00 -13.34 -17.38
N ALA A 102 -1.92 -14.00 -18.53
CA ALA A 102 -3.03 -14.01 -19.48
C ALA A 102 -4.31 -14.60 -18.85
N GLU A 103 -4.16 -15.62 -18.02
CA GLU A 103 -5.27 -16.28 -17.30
C GLU A 103 -5.89 -15.34 -16.26
N GLY A 104 -5.07 -14.71 -15.42
CA GLY A 104 -5.53 -13.77 -14.40
C GLY A 104 -6.24 -12.57 -15.01
N LEU A 105 -5.68 -11.98 -16.06
CA LEU A 105 -6.30 -10.87 -16.77
C LEU A 105 -7.60 -11.26 -17.49
N ALA A 106 -7.69 -12.48 -18.04
CA ALA A 106 -8.94 -12.99 -18.57
C ALA A 106 -10.00 -13.19 -17.48
N LYS A 107 -9.60 -13.73 -16.33
CA LYS A 107 -10.46 -13.90 -15.17
C LYS A 107 -11.00 -12.57 -14.64
N VAL A 108 -10.14 -11.53 -14.55
CA VAL A 108 -10.54 -10.17 -14.16
C VAL A 108 -11.67 -9.67 -15.05
N LEU A 109 -11.50 -9.75 -16.36
CA LEU A 109 -12.51 -9.27 -17.32
C LEU A 109 -13.81 -10.08 -17.24
N ASN A 110 -13.71 -11.41 -17.28
CA ASN A 110 -14.86 -12.29 -17.29
C ASN A 110 -15.72 -12.15 -16.03
N LEU A 111 -15.08 -12.10 -14.85
CA LEU A 111 -15.81 -11.95 -13.61
C LEU A 111 -16.30 -10.52 -13.38
N GLY A 112 -15.52 -9.51 -13.82
CA GLY A 112 -15.96 -8.12 -13.80
C GLY A 112 -17.20 -7.87 -14.61
N SER A 113 -17.30 -8.51 -15.79
CA SER A 113 -18.47 -8.42 -16.69
C SER A 113 -19.75 -9.00 -16.07
N ASN A 114 -19.66 -9.87 -15.07
CA ASN A 114 -20.85 -10.29 -14.32
C ASN A 114 -21.50 -9.17 -13.51
N SER A 115 -20.76 -8.12 -13.22
CA SER A 115 -21.25 -6.94 -12.48
C SER A 115 -21.54 -5.77 -13.43
N VAL A 116 -20.80 -5.65 -14.52
CA VAL A 116 -20.91 -4.55 -15.50
C VAL A 116 -20.76 -5.13 -16.92
N ASP A 117 -21.86 -5.41 -17.58
CA ASP A 117 -21.89 -6.06 -18.91
C ASP A 117 -21.16 -5.26 -19.99
N ALA A 118 -21.06 -3.94 -19.83
CA ALA A 118 -20.43 -3.04 -20.79
C ALA A 118 -18.89 -3.04 -20.77
N LEU A 119 -18.25 -3.88 -19.94
CA LEU A 119 -16.79 -3.99 -19.90
C LEU A 119 -16.26 -4.57 -21.21
N ASP A 120 -15.39 -3.81 -21.88
CA ASP A 120 -14.72 -4.25 -23.11
C ASP A 120 -13.20 -4.32 -22.88
N GLY A 121 -12.62 -5.52 -22.94
CA GLY A 121 -11.19 -5.75 -22.75
C GLY A 121 -10.29 -4.96 -23.69
N ARG A 122 -10.78 -4.49 -24.84
CA ARG A 122 -10.05 -3.64 -25.78
C ARG A 122 -9.79 -2.23 -25.26
N GLN A 123 -10.54 -1.81 -24.25
CA GLN A 123 -10.37 -0.54 -23.55
C GLN A 123 -9.33 -0.62 -22.41
N THR A 124 -8.64 -1.74 -22.23
CA THR A 124 -7.54 -1.85 -21.26
C THR A 124 -6.35 -1.05 -21.75
N ILE A 125 -5.92 -0.06 -20.95
CA ILE A 125 -4.74 0.76 -21.25
C ILE A 125 -3.47 0.23 -20.60
N THR A 126 -3.60 -0.42 -19.44
CA THR A 126 -2.49 -1.12 -18.76
C THR A 126 -3.02 -2.18 -17.80
N SER A 127 -2.12 -3.05 -17.37
CA SER A 127 -2.37 -4.04 -16.33
C SER A 127 -1.21 -4.06 -15.34
N PHE A 128 -1.49 -4.44 -14.11
CA PHE A 128 -0.48 -4.58 -13.07
C PHE A 128 -0.95 -5.59 -12.03
N ALA A 129 0.00 -6.06 -11.23
CA ALA A 129 -0.29 -6.92 -10.09
C ALA A 129 0.42 -6.42 -8.84
N GLY A 130 -0.08 -6.85 -7.69
CA GLY A 130 0.55 -6.63 -6.40
C GLY A 130 0.34 -7.83 -5.49
N LEU A 131 1.19 -7.94 -4.47
CA LEU A 131 1.19 -9.06 -3.53
C LEU A 131 0.64 -8.61 -2.18
N ARG A 132 -0.31 -9.38 -1.66
CA ARG A 132 -0.81 -9.25 -0.30
C ARG A 132 -0.08 -10.23 0.61
N ALA A 133 0.28 -9.78 1.80
CA ALA A 133 0.99 -10.58 2.79
C ALA A 133 0.00 -11.48 3.56
N HIS A 134 -0.46 -12.58 2.93
CA HIS A 134 -1.44 -13.47 3.54
C HIS A 134 -0.79 -14.35 4.60
N LEU A 135 -1.11 -14.11 5.88
CA LEU A 135 -0.67 -14.92 6.99
C LEU A 135 -1.43 -16.24 6.99
N VAL A 136 -0.72 -17.35 7.05
CA VAL A 136 -1.30 -18.71 7.02
C VAL A 136 -1.05 -19.39 8.35
N HIS A 137 -2.11 -19.93 8.95
CA HIS A 137 -2.05 -20.77 10.14
C HIS A 137 -1.93 -22.25 9.77
N GLU A 138 -1.34 -23.06 10.67
CA GLU A 138 -1.25 -24.51 10.48
C GLU A 138 -2.64 -25.16 10.47
N ASP A 139 -3.55 -24.66 11.32
CA ASP A 139 -4.95 -25.07 11.29
C ASP A 139 -5.74 -24.24 10.26
N PRO A 140 -6.24 -24.86 9.18
CA PRO A 140 -7.04 -24.15 8.18
C PRO A 140 -8.39 -23.62 8.70
N ALA A 141 -8.83 -24.04 9.89
CA ALA A 141 -10.03 -23.52 10.55
C ALA A 141 -9.76 -22.19 11.26
N GLU A 142 -8.52 -21.87 11.54
CA GLU A 142 -8.11 -20.61 12.14
C GLU A 142 -8.20 -19.48 11.11
N LYS A 143 -8.84 -18.38 11.51
CA LYS A 143 -8.98 -17.23 10.62
C LYS A 143 -7.68 -16.45 10.62
N SER A 144 -7.14 -16.24 9.43
CA SER A 144 -6.04 -15.29 9.24
C SER A 144 -6.50 -13.88 9.61
N ASP A 145 -5.73 -13.20 10.44
CA ASP A 145 -5.88 -11.80 10.79
C ASP A 145 -4.49 -11.14 10.82
N PHE A 146 -4.44 -9.83 11.01
CA PHE A 146 -3.20 -9.09 11.17
C PHE A 146 -2.52 -9.46 12.48
N LEU A 147 -1.23 -9.75 12.42
CA LEU A 147 -0.39 -10.00 13.59
C LEU A 147 0.27 -8.67 13.99
N ILE A 148 -0.23 -8.04 15.05
CA ILE A 148 0.27 -6.75 15.54
C ILE A 148 0.50 -6.86 17.03
N GLU A 149 1.69 -7.29 17.44
CA GLU A 149 2.02 -7.52 18.84
C GLU A 149 3.53 -7.55 19.08
N GLU A 150 3.93 -7.43 20.34
CA GLU A 150 5.29 -7.74 20.76
C GLU A 150 5.50 -9.26 20.71
N ALA A 151 6.57 -9.70 20.02
CA ALA A 151 6.84 -11.11 19.85
C ALA A 151 7.19 -11.80 21.18
N ALA A 152 6.56 -12.93 21.45
CA ALA A 152 6.72 -13.67 22.70
C ALA A 152 8.18 -14.04 22.95
N GLY A 153 8.70 -13.70 24.14
CA GLY A 153 10.08 -13.97 24.54
C GLY A 153 11.14 -13.02 23.96
N HIS A 154 10.73 -12.03 23.13
CA HIS A 154 11.64 -11.08 22.47
C HIS A 154 11.27 -9.62 22.78
N PRO A 155 11.54 -9.14 24.01
CA PRO A 155 11.16 -7.79 24.41
C PRO A 155 11.74 -6.71 23.48
N GLY A 156 10.88 -5.80 23.01
CA GLY A 156 11.24 -4.73 22.09
C GLY A 156 11.21 -5.12 20.63
N PHE A 157 10.86 -6.36 20.28
CA PHE A 157 10.58 -6.74 18.88
C PHE A 157 9.08 -6.83 18.65
N ILE A 158 8.58 -5.97 17.77
CA ILE A 158 7.15 -5.83 17.47
C ILE A 158 6.88 -6.28 16.04
N ASP A 159 6.02 -7.27 15.87
CA ASP A 159 5.52 -7.66 14.56
C ASP A 159 4.33 -6.79 14.15
N VAL A 160 4.33 -6.39 12.87
CA VAL A 160 3.24 -5.77 12.15
C VAL A 160 3.11 -6.52 10.82
N ALA A 161 2.70 -7.78 10.93
CA ALA A 161 2.76 -8.77 9.86
C ALA A 161 1.37 -9.20 9.40
N GLY A 162 1.29 -9.85 8.25
CA GLY A 162 0.02 -10.33 7.71
C GLY A 162 -0.94 -9.21 7.28
N ILE A 163 -0.41 -7.99 7.08
CA ILE A 163 -1.24 -6.85 6.69
C ILE A 163 -1.62 -6.98 5.21
N GLU A 164 -2.88 -7.29 4.99
CA GLU A 164 -3.51 -7.32 3.66
C GLU A 164 -4.73 -6.39 3.61
N SER A 165 -5.65 -6.54 2.67
CA SER A 165 -6.84 -5.68 2.62
C SER A 165 -7.74 -5.85 3.86
N PRO A 166 -8.10 -4.75 4.56
CA PRO A 166 -8.03 -3.33 4.19
C PRO A 166 -6.85 -2.54 4.81
N GLY A 167 -5.64 -3.07 4.80
CA GLY A 167 -4.46 -2.54 5.48
C GLY A 167 -4.18 -1.06 5.21
N LEU A 168 -4.29 -0.60 3.95
CA LEU A 168 -4.03 0.80 3.62
C LEU A 168 -5.01 1.75 4.34
N THR A 169 -6.30 1.40 4.37
CA THR A 169 -7.31 2.17 5.08
C THR A 169 -7.13 2.11 6.59
N SER A 170 -6.65 0.98 7.10
CA SER A 170 -6.42 0.76 8.54
C SER A 170 -5.07 1.29 9.02
N ALA A 171 -4.16 1.68 8.11
CA ALA A 171 -2.78 2.06 8.46
C ALA A 171 -2.66 3.14 9.53
N PRO A 172 -3.49 4.21 9.57
CA PRO A 172 -3.43 5.19 10.66
C PRO A 172 -3.75 4.57 12.02
N ALA A 173 -4.81 3.75 12.11
CA ALA A 173 -5.19 3.08 13.36
C ALA A 173 -4.15 2.03 13.78
N ILE A 174 -3.56 1.30 12.83
CA ILE A 174 -2.45 0.38 13.10
C ILE A 174 -1.26 1.15 13.67
N GLY A 175 -0.92 2.31 13.07
CA GLY A 175 0.17 3.16 13.56
C GLY A 175 -0.04 3.64 14.99
N GLU A 176 -1.26 4.08 15.33
CA GLU A 176 -1.63 4.47 16.71
C GLU A 176 -1.53 3.27 17.67
N TYR A 177 -2.00 2.10 17.27
CA TYR A 177 -1.92 0.89 18.08
C TYR A 177 -0.47 0.45 18.33
N VAL A 178 0.37 0.45 17.30
CA VAL A 178 1.81 0.15 17.42
C VAL A 178 2.51 1.18 18.30
N ALA A 179 2.17 2.46 18.18
CA ALA A 179 2.72 3.51 19.05
C ALA A 179 2.38 3.27 20.53
N GLN A 180 1.17 2.79 20.84
CA GLN A 180 0.79 2.41 22.21
C GLN A 180 1.62 1.23 22.73
N ILE A 181 1.88 0.20 21.89
CA ILE A 181 2.75 -0.92 22.26
C ILE A 181 4.16 -0.39 22.56
N VAL A 182 4.71 0.46 21.69
CA VAL A 182 6.02 1.09 21.88
C VAL A 182 6.08 1.88 23.18
N GLU A 183 5.08 2.70 23.49
CA GLU A 183 5.03 3.53 24.70
C GLU A 183 5.00 2.68 25.98
N ASN A 184 4.33 1.53 25.94
CA ASN A 184 4.30 0.60 27.08
C ASN A 184 5.66 -0.05 27.35
N ILE A 185 6.46 -0.32 26.29
CA ILE A 185 7.77 -0.96 26.38
C ILE A 185 8.86 0.08 26.70
N TYR A 186 8.82 1.20 26.01
CA TYR A 186 9.81 2.26 26.06
C TYR A 186 9.13 3.63 26.12
N PRO A 187 8.79 4.12 27.33
CA PRO A 187 8.18 5.43 27.48
C PRO A 187 9.07 6.53 26.90
N ALA A 188 8.56 7.25 25.94
CA ALA A 188 9.26 8.34 25.26
C ALA A 188 8.70 9.70 25.69
N GLU A 189 9.57 10.69 25.81
CA GLU A 189 9.14 12.06 26.03
C GLU A 189 8.55 12.65 24.74
N ARG A 190 7.42 13.35 24.88
CA ARG A 190 6.80 14.03 23.73
C ARG A 190 7.66 15.20 23.28
N LYS A 191 7.95 15.29 21.99
CA LYS A 191 8.67 16.45 21.42
C LYS A 191 7.86 17.72 21.63
N ALA A 192 8.49 18.76 22.21
CA ALA A 192 7.84 20.05 22.45
C ALA A 192 7.52 20.80 21.14
N ASP A 193 8.30 20.59 20.11
CA ASP A 193 8.23 21.21 18.78
C ASP A 193 7.72 20.23 17.70
N PHE A 194 6.91 19.26 18.10
CA PHE A 194 6.35 18.28 17.15
C PHE A 194 5.46 18.96 16.12
N VAL A 195 5.80 18.79 14.85
CA VAL A 195 5.01 19.25 13.71
C VAL A 195 4.05 18.13 13.31
N ASP A 196 2.78 18.29 13.66
CA ASP A 196 1.71 17.31 13.41
C ASP A 196 1.02 17.45 12.05
N THR A 197 1.32 18.54 11.34
CA THR A 197 0.72 18.85 10.05
C THR A 197 1.78 18.95 8.95
N ARG A 198 1.41 18.52 7.75
CA ARG A 198 2.28 18.61 6.58
C ARG A 198 1.52 19.27 5.44
N LYS A 199 2.00 20.42 4.96
CA LYS A 199 1.44 21.07 3.78
C LYS A 199 1.60 20.18 2.55
N GLY A 200 0.58 20.10 1.72
CA GLY A 200 0.63 19.44 0.41
C GLY A 200 1.65 20.14 -0.51
N ILE A 201 2.16 19.41 -1.51
CA ILE A 201 2.88 20.04 -2.62
C ILE A 201 1.85 20.79 -3.45
N PRO A 202 2.05 22.10 -3.75
CA PRO A 202 1.15 22.82 -4.62
C PRO A 202 1.05 22.16 -5.99
N SER A 203 -0.14 22.08 -6.57
CA SER A 203 -0.33 21.59 -7.94
C SER A 203 -0.53 22.78 -8.88
N MET A 204 0.41 23.03 -9.76
CA MET A 204 0.30 24.08 -10.76
C MET A 204 -0.84 23.82 -11.75
N ALA A 205 -1.16 22.55 -12.01
CA ALA A 205 -2.28 22.17 -12.88
C ALA A 205 -3.65 22.55 -12.30
N LEU A 206 -3.80 22.45 -10.97
CA LEU A 206 -5.06 22.70 -10.25
C LEU A 206 -5.18 24.11 -9.66
N ALA A 207 -4.05 24.85 -9.57
CA ALA A 207 -4.00 26.18 -8.98
C ALA A 207 -4.75 27.22 -9.84
N THR A 208 -5.37 28.21 -9.19
CA THR A 208 -5.89 29.40 -9.86
C THR A 208 -4.77 30.25 -10.47
N GLU A 209 -5.12 31.21 -11.31
CA GLU A 209 -4.12 32.11 -11.94
C GLU A 209 -3.37 32.91 -10.87
N GLU A 210 -4.06 33.43 -9.88
CA GLU A 210 -3.47 34.20 -8.77
C GLU A 210 -2.53 33.33 -7.90
N GLU A 211 -2.90 32.07 -7.64
CA GLU A 211 -2.07 31.12 -6.92
C GLU A 211 -0.80 30.74 -7.71
N ARG A 212 -0.94 30.55 -9.04
CA ARG A 212 0.21 30.28 -9.93
C ARG A 212 1.19 31.45 -9.92
N GLU A 213 0.68 32.67 -10.07
CA GLU A 213 1.52 33.86 -10.01
C GLU A 213 2.24 34.02 -8.67
N ALA A 214 1.54 33.70 -7.56
CA ALA A 214 2.14 33.73 -6.23
C ALA A 214 3.27 32.71 -6.09
N LEU A 215 3.03 31.46 -6.50
CA LEU A 215 4.01 30.39 -6.48
C LEU A 215 5.24 30.70 -7.36
N ILE A 216 5.05 31.23 -8.57
CA ILE A 216 6.14 31.62 -9.47
C ILE A 216 6.95 32.79 -8.88
N ARG A 217 6.28 33.71 -8.21
CA ARG A 217 6.95 34.84 -7.55
C ARG A 217 7.79 34.40 -6.37
N GLU A 218 7.33 33.43 -5.62
CA GLU A 218 8.05 32.83 -4.50
C GLU A 218 9.23 31.97 -4.98
N ASN A 219 9.00 31.12 -5.99
CA ASN A 219 10.03 30.27 -6.58
C ASN A 219 9.83 30.16 -8.11
N PRO A 220 10.73 30.79 -8.93
CA PRO A 220 10.63 30.77 -10.39
C PRO A 220 10.62 29.38 -11.03
N ALA A 221 11.10 28.34 -10.32
CA ALA A 221 11.06 26.96 -10.81
C ALA A 221 9.63 26.46 -11.08
N PHE A 222 8.60 27.04 -10.43
CA PHE A 222 7.20 26.75 -10.73
C PHE A 222 6.75 27.23 -12.12
N ALA A 223 7.50 28.14 -12.78
CA ALA A 223 7.20 28.53 -14.15
C ALA A 223 7.73 27.56 -15.20
N ASN A 224 8.65 26.66 -14.84
CA ASN A 224 9.29 25.73 -15.76
C ASN A 224 8.53 24.40 -15.81
N VAL A 225 7.74 24.17 -16.87
CA VAL A 225 6.98 22.93 -17.06
C VAL A 225 7.90 21.84 -17.60
N ILE A 226 8.13 20.80 -16.81
CA ILE A 226 8.94 19.62 -17.16
C ILE A 226 8.07 18.56 -17.83
N CYS A 227 6.92 18.22 -17.26
CA CYS A 227 5.97 17.28 -17.86
C CYS A 227 4.77 18.04 -18.43
N ARG A 228 4.64 18.06 -19.77
CA ARG A 228 3.55 18.76 -20.46
C ARG A 228 2.22 17.98 -20.40
N CYS A 229 2.28 16.66 -20.29
CA CYS A 229 1.06 15.81 -20.23
C CYS A 229 0.29 16.03 -18.93
N GLU A 230 1.03 16.11 -17.81
CA GLU A 230 0.48 16.27 -16.46
C GLU A 230 0.64 17.71 -15.94
N LEU A 231 1.25 18.62 -16.74
CA LEU A 231 1.56 19.99 -16.37
C LEU A 231 2.40 20.13 -15.08
N VAL A 232 3.28 19.15 -14.83
CA VAL A 232 4.16 19.14 -13.66
C VAL A 232 5.36 20.05 -13.89
N THR A 233 5.62 20.92 -12.94
CA THR A 233 6.71 21.90 -13.00
C THR A 233 7.96 21.45 -12.24
N GLU A 234 9.09 22.07 -12.54
CA GLU A 234 10.35 21.90 -11.81
C GLU A 234 10.17 22.21 -10.32
N GLY A 235 9.42 23.26 -9.99
CA GLY A 235 9.12 23.64 -8.61
C GLY A 235 8.41 22.55 -7.82
N GLU A 236 7.44 21.84 -8.43
CA GLU A 236 6.77 20.70 -7.83
C GLU A 236 7.72 19.52 -7.61
N ILE A 237 8.58 19.21 -8.59
CA ILE A 237 9.59 18.14 -8.50
C ILE A 237 10.59 18.45 -7.38
N LEU A 238 11.16 19.66 -7.36
CA LEU A 238 12.10 20.09 -6.33
C LEU A 238 11.45 20.06 -4.93
N SER A 239 10.20 20.50 -4.83
CA SER A 239 9.43 20.42 -3.57
C SER A 239 9.27 18.99 -3.10
N ALA A 240 9.07 18.01 -4.00
CA ALA A 240 9.00 16.61 -3.67
C ALA A 240 10.34 16.04 -3.19
N ILE A 241 11.45 16.41 -3.86
CA ILE A 241 12.80 15.95 -3.52
C ILE A 241 13.25 16.48 -2.16
N HIS A 242 13.01 17.76 -1.87
CA HIS A 242 13.47 18.42 -0.64
C HIS A 242 12.53 18.22 0.56
N ARG A 243 11.46 17.47 0.38
CA ARG A 243 10.44 17.27 1.40
C ARG A 243 10.79 16.18 2.42
N LEU A 244 11.83 15.43 2.21
CA LEU A 244 12.28 14.31 3.05
C LEU A 244 12.82 14.78 4.39
#